data_44dd4aea15baa8e4a7ab481c63cc2f70
#
_entry.id   44dd4aea15baa8e4a7ab481c63cc2f70
#
_cell.length_a   1.000
_cell.length_b   1.000
_cell.length_c   1.000
_cell.angle_alpha   90.00
_cell.angle_beta   90.00
_cell.angle_gamma   90.00
#
_symmetry.space_group_name_H-M   'P 1'
#
loop_
_entity.id
_entity.type
_entity.pdbx_description
1 polymer ?
#
loop_
_entity_poly.entity_id
_entity_poly.type
_entity_poly.pdbx_seq_one_letter_code
_entity_poly.pdbx_strand_id
1 'polypeptide(L)'
;MDSKADLKIRNKKKILASVRENGEISKRDLQRILGLSWSTVSQLTSELTDEKYLCVSGKRNMGVGRCPELLTVNPKSHLIIGVDVNIAFIRIAIGDLTAKIISEKTFPLVRTYDEVMEKIIFTIDSMMAFYGKENIAALAFAAQGYVDINTGTSTCIYDIENWRNVPLKQI
;
A
#
# COMPACT_ATOMS: atom_id res chain seq x y z
N MET A 1 11.21 -22.02 13.67
CA MET A 1 9.99 -21.74 14.49
C MET A 1 9.66 -20.27 14.33
N ASP A 2 8.48 -19.96 13.80
CA ASP A 2 8.03 -18.56 13.69
C ASP A 2 7.93 -17.97 15.09
N SER A 3 8.47 -16.78 15.31
CA SER A 3 8.31 -16.09 16.59
C SER A 3 6.83 -15.72 16.80
N LYS A 4 6.43 -15.50 18.05
CA LYS A 4 5.07 -15.02 18.37
C LYS A 4 4.77 -13.69 17.67
N ALA A 5 5.80 -12.87 17.43
CA ALA A 5 5.71 -11.62 16.67
C ALA A 5 5.44 -11.87 15.19
N ASP A 6 6.11 -12.83 14.57
CA ASP A 6 5.92 -13.18 13.16
C ASP A 6 4.51 -13.71 12.91
N LEU A 7 4.00 -14.55 13.82
CA LEU A 7 2.63 -15.04 13.74
C LEU A 7 1.59 -13.91 13.85
N LYS A 8 1.83 -12.95 14.73
CA LYS A 8 0.97 -11.77 14.88
C LYS A 8 0.93 -10.94 13.60
N ILE A 9 2.08 -10.64 13.02
CA ILE A 9 2.20 -9.89 11.76
C ILE A 9 1.49 -10.63 10.63
N ARG A 10 1.70 -11.95 10.52
CA ARG A 10 1.05 -12.78 9.52
C ARG A 10 -0.48 -12.75 9.65
N ASN A 11 -1.00 -12.83 10.87
CA ASN A 11 -2.43 -12.78 11.11
C ASN A 11 -3.03 -11.38 10.82
N LYS A 12 -2.33 -10.28 11.16
CA LYS A 12 -2.73 -8.92 10.75
C LYS A 12 -2.83 -8.80 9.22
N LYS A 13 -1.84 -9.31 8.49
CA LYS A 13 -1.86 -9.32 7.01
C LYS A 13 -3.06 -10.10 6.46
N LYS A 14 -3.37 -11.27 7.03
CA LYS A 14 -4.54 -12.08 6.63
C LYS A 14 -5.86 -11.33 6.88
N ILE A 15 -5.99 -10.67 8.03
CA ILE A 15 -7.18 -9.88 8.34
C ILE A 15 -7.34 -8.73 7.33
N LEU A 16 -6.28 -7.94 7.07
CA LEU A 16 -6.31 -6.85 6.11
C LEU A 16 -6.67 -7.32 4.70
N ALA A 17 -6.08 -8.42 4.23
CA ALA A 17 -6.40 -9.01 2.93
C ALA A 17 -7.87 -9.41 2.86
N SER A 18 -8.38 -10.11 3.88
CA SER A 18 -9.77 -10.55 3.93
C SER A 18 -10.75 -9.37 3.97
N VAL A 19 -10.46 -8.31 4.75
CA VAL A 19 -11.29 -7.10 4.77
C VAL A 19 -11.29 -6.42 3.40
N ARG A 20 -10.15 -6.29 2.75
CA ARG A 20 -10.04 -5.69 1.41
C ARG A 20 -10.83 -6.47 0.36
N GLU A 21 -10.75 -7.80 0.37
CA GLU A 21 -11.44 -8.67 -0.59
C GLU A 21 -12.96 -8.65 -0.41
N ASN A 22 -13.45 -8.54 0.82
CA ASN A 22 -14.88 -8.54 1.11
C ASN A 22 -15.50 -7.13 1.15
N GLY A 23 -14.69 -6.06 1.14
CA GLY A 23 -15.14 -4.67 1.27
C GLY A 23 -15.61 -4.31 2.67
N GLU A 24 -16.71 -4.90 3.12
CA GLU A 24 -17.29 -4.72 4.47
C GLU A 24 -17.52 -6.08 5.13
N ILE A 25 -16.97 -6.28 6.31
CA ILE A 25 -17.02 -7.59 6.97
C ILE A 25 -17.11 -7.47 8.50
N SER A 26 -17.87 -8.34 9.15
CA SER A 26 -17.94 -8.39 10.59
C SER A 26 -16.79 -9.18 11.20
N LYS A 27 -16.44 -8.90 12.48
CA LYS A 27 -15.45 -9.69 13.22
C LYS A 27 -15.81 -11.19 13.27
N ARG A 28 -17.09 -11.51 13.29
CA ARG A 28 -17.58 -12.90 13.31
C ARG A 28 -17.33 -13.60 11.99
N ASP A 29 -17.52 -12.90 10.87
CA ASP A 29 -17.25 -13.46 9.54
C ASP A 29 -15.74 -13.63 9.34
N LEU A 30 -14.91 -12.67 9.80
CA LEU A 30 -13.45 -12.82 9.82
C LEU A 30 -12.98 -14.03 10.61
N GLN A 31 -13.56 -14.26 11.80
CA GLN A 31 -13.29 -15.45 12.61
C GLN A 31 -13.55 -16.73 11.83
N ARG A 32 -14.72 -16.82 11.17
CA ARG A 32 -15.13 -17.99 10.40
C ARG A 32 -14.23 -18.24 9.18
N ILE A 33 -13.93 -17.18 8.42
CA ILE A 33 -13.12 -17.28 7.19
C ILE A 33 -11.68 -17.65 7.50
N LEU A 34 -11.10 -17.03 8.55
CA LEU A 34 -9.67 -17.19 8.85
C LEU A 34 -9.37 -18.34 9.82
N GLY A 35 -10.38 -18.96 10.44
CA GLY A 35 -10.19 -20.01 11.44
C GLY A 35 -9.46 -19.55 12.70
N LEU A 36 -9.46 -18.26 12.99
CA LEU A 36 -8.81 -17.69 14.18
C LEU A 36 -9.74 -17.71 15.38
N SER A 37 -9.18 -17.67 16.61
CA SER A 37 -9.99 -17.52 17.81
C SER A 37 -10.65 -16.13 17.86
N TRP A 38 -11.81 -16.04 18.53
CA TRP A 38 -12.50 -14.75 18.73
C TRP A 38 -11.61 -13.70 19.40
N SER A 39 -10.86 -14.10 20.42
CA SER A 39 -9.93 -13.22 21.13
C SER A 39 -8.86 -12.66 20.19
N THR A 40 -8.28 -13.50 19.33
CA THR A 40 -7.28 -13.09 18.34
C THR A 40 -7.87 -12.11 17.33
N VAL A 41 -9.04 -12.41 16.75
CA VAL A 41 -9.69 -11.51 15.79
C VAL A 41 -10.03 -10.18 16.46
N SER A 42 -10.63 -10.22 17.66
CA SER A 42 -11.03 -9.00 18.37
C SER A 42 -9.83 -8.12 18.70
N GLN A 43 -8.74 -8.71 19.20
CA GLN A 43 -7.52 -7.98 19.52
C GLN A 43 -6.88 -7.37 18.27
N LEU A 44 -6.65 -8.18 17.22
CA LEU A 44 -5.94 -7.73 16.04
C LEU A 44 -6.75 -6.71 15.22
N THR A 45 -8.07 -6.85 15.15
CA THR A 45 -8.91 -5.83 14.51
C THR A 45 -8.93 -4.52 15.28
N SER A 46 -8.90 -4.56 16.63
CA SER A 46 -8.77 -3.34 17.45
C SER A 46 -7.44 -2.64 17.16
N GLU A 47 -6.32 -3.38 17.24
CA GLU A 47 -5.00 -2.84 16.93
C GLU A 47 -4.95 -2.23 15.52
N LEU A 48 -5.48 -2.91 14.50
CA LEU A 48 -5.51 -2.40 13.12
C LEU A 48 -6.40 -1.16 12.98
N THR A 49 -7.43 -1.01 13.82
CA THR A 49 -8.27 0.19 13.86
C THR A 49 -7.54 1.34 14.54
N ASP A 50 -6.86 1.09 15.66
CA ASP A 50 -6.04 2.07 16.38
C ASP A 50 -4.87 2.56 15.50
N GLU A 51 -4.26 1.64 14.73
CA GLU A 51 -3.23 1.92 13.73
C GLU A 51 -3.81 2.55 12.45
N LYS A 52 -5.12 2.80 12.37
CA LYS A 52 -5.84 3.40 11.24
C LYS A 52 -5.81 2.62 9.92
N TYR A 53 -5.46 1.35 9.92
CA TYR A 53 -5.60 0.48 8.75
C TYR A 53 -7.04 0.10 8.47
N LEU A 54 -7.85 -0.07 9.52
CA LEU A 54 -9.27 -0.37 9.45
C LEU A 54 -10.09 0.75 10.04
N CYS A 55 -11.34 0.85 9.59
CA CYS A 55 -12.35 1.69 10.24
C CYS A 55 -13.71 0.97 10.26
N VAL A 56 -14.60 1.44 11.11
CA VAL A 56 -16.00 0.97 11.14
C VAL A 56 -16.75 1.70 10.04
N SER A 57 -17.30 0.97 9.07
CA SER A 57 -18.09 1.52 7.97
C SER A 57 -19.58 1.68 8.32
N GLY A 58 -20.08 0.86 9.25
CA GLY A 58 -21.48 0.86 9.63
C GLY A 58 -21.85 -0.32 10.51
N LYS A 59 -23.17 -0.56 10.59
CA LYS A 59 -23.74 -1.72 11.28
C LYS A 59 -24.64 -2.49 10.34
N ARG A 60 -24.50 -3.80 10.31
CA ARG A 60 -25.38 -4.66 9.53
C ARG A 60 -26.72 -4.82 10.24
N ASN A 61 -27.79 -4.32 9.65
CA ASN A 61 -29.13 -4.51 10.22
C ASN A 61 -29.58 -5.97 9.96
N MET A 62 -29.69 -6.77 11.02
CA MET A 62 -30.08 -8.18 10.96
C MET A 62 -31.47 -8.46 11.58
N GLY A 63 -32.29 -7.41 11.74
CA GLY A 63 -33.61 -7.54 12.34
C GLY A 63 -33.58 -7.52 13.88
N VAL A 64 -33.69 -8.67 14.52
CA VAL A 64 -33.72 -8.76 15.99
C VAL A 64 -32.32 -9.04 16.54
N GLY A 65 -31.83 -8.20 17.46
CA GLY A 65 -30.58 -8.38 18.15
C GLY A 65 -29.55 -7.25 17.96
N ARG A 66 -28.36 -7.37 18.60
CA ARG A 66 -27.27 -6.39 18.46
C ARG A 66 -26.66 -6.47 17.07
N CYS A 67 -26.80 -5.38 16.31
CA CYS A 67 -26.24 -5.27 14.98
C CYS A 67 -24.70 -5.35 15.03
N PRO A 68 -24.06 -6.29 14.32
CA PRO A 68 -22.62 -6.36 14.26
C PRO A 68 -22.05 -5.16 13.52
N GLU A 69 -20.95 -4.62 14.07
CA GLU A 69 -20.16 -3.60 13.39
C GLU A 69 -19.47 -4.21 12.18
N LEU A 70 -19.48 -3.48 11.07
CA LEU A 70 -18.77 -3.82 9.85
C LEU A 70 -17.46 -3.05 9.80
N LEU A 71 -16.40 -3.77 9.53
CA LEU A 71 -15.05 -3.25 9.33
C LEU A 71 -14.78 -3.12 7.83
N THR A 72 -14.12 -2.05 7.46
CA THR A 72 -13.59 -1.84 6.12
C THR A 72 -12.16 -1.31 6.19
N VAL A 73 -11.42 -1.40 5.08
CA VAL A 73 -10.12 -0.75 4.96
C VAL A 73 -10.33 0.76 5.03
N ASN A 74 -9.50 1.45 5.80
CA ASN A 74 -9.58 2.90 5.93
C ASN A 74 -8.96 3.60 4.71
N PRO A 75 -9.76 4.23 3.83
CA PRO A 75 -9.21 4.87 2.62
C PRO A 75 -8.56 6.23 2.87
N LYS A 76 -8.67 6.75 4.10
CA LYS A 76 -8.18 8.10 4.45
C LYS A 76 -6.81 8.10 5.09
N SER A 77 -6.20 6.94 5.25
CA SER A 77 -4.88 6.81 5.87
C SER A 77 -4.00 5.86 5.06
N HIS A 78 -2.68 5.92 5.28
CA HIS A 78 -1.74 4.99 4.67
C HIS A 78 -1.78 5.04 3.13
N LEU A 79 -1.46 6.21 2.58
CA LEU A 79 -1.34 6.39 1.14
C LEU A 79 -0.06 5.72 0.62
N ILE A 80 -0.10 5.29 -0.63
CA ILE A 80 1.04 4.65 -1.30
C ILE A 80 1.33 5.45 -2.57
N ILE A 81 2.60 5.82 -2.75
CA ILE A 81 3.07 6.41 -4.00
C ILE A 81 3.68 5.28 -4.85
N GLY A 82 3.20 5.13 -6.07
CA GLY A 82 3.75 4.24 -7.08
C GLY A 82 4.45 5.02 -8.18
N VAL A 83 5.64 4.60 -8.55
CA VAL A 83 6.42 5.14 -9.68
C VAL A 83 6.58 4.02 -10.70
N ASP A 84 6.21 4.28 -11.94
CA ASP A 84 6.39 3.38 -13.08
C ASP A 84 7.25 4.07 -14.14
N VAL A 85 8.42 3.52 -14.39
CA VAL A 85 9.36 3.99 -15.42
C VAL A 85 9.46 2.93 -16.51
N ASN A 86 8.91 3.24 -17.68
CA ASN A 86 8.94 2.34 -18.84
C ASN A 86 9.38 3.06 -20.12
N ILE A 87 9.46 2.32 -21.24
CA ILE A 87 9.96 2.84 -22.52
C ILE A 87 9.17 4.02 -23.10
N ALA A 88 7.95 4.24 -22.68
CA ALA A 88 7.08 5.26 -23.26
C ALA A 88 6.86 6.45 -22.33
N PHE A 89 6.85 6.21 -21.01
CA PHE A 89 6.48 7.23 -20.03
C PHE A 89 7.08 6.98 -18.66
N ILE A 90 7.02 8.03 -17.83
CA ILE A 90 7.21 7.99 -16.39
C ILE A 90 5.83 8.31 -15.79
N ARG A 91 5.29 7.40 -14.99
CA ARG A 91 4.03 7.63 -14.27
C ARG A 91 4.27 7.62 -12.78
N ILE A 92 3.77 8.61 -12.08
CA ILE A 92 3.78 8.68 -10.63
C ILE A 92 2.34 8.84 -10.17
N ALA A 93 1.88 7.92 -9.34
CA ALA A 93 0.51 7.89 -8.85
C ALA A 93 0.50 7.75 -7.33
N ILE A 94 -0.47 8.38 -6.69
CA ILE A 94 -0.77 8.18 -5.28
C ILE A 94 -2.13 7.50 -5.16
N GLY A 95 -2.20 6.46 -4.36
CA GLY A 95 -3.41 5.68 -4.12
C GLY A 95 -3.60 5.35 -2.66
N ASP A 96 -4.80 4.87 -2.33
CA ASP A 96 -5.16 4.42 -0.99
C ASP A 96 -5.01 2.89 -0.83
N LEU A 97 -5.24 2.41 0.38
CA LEU A 97 -5.16 0.97 0.69
C LEU A 97 -6.24 0.12 -0.01
N THR A 98 -7.26 0.72 -0.62
CA THR A 98 -8.25 0.03 -1.46
C THR A 98 -7.78 -0.15 -2.90
N ALA A 99 -6.56 0.34 -3.22
CA ALA A 99 -5.98 0.43 -4.56
C ALA A 99 -6.69 1.43 -5.49
N LYS A 100 -7.44 2.38 -4.93
CA LYS A 100 -8.00 3.48 -5.70
C LYS A 100 -6.91 4.53 -5.93
N ILE A 101 -6.67 4.88 -7.18
CA ILE A 101 -5.79 6.00 -7.54
C ILE A 101 -6.50 7.30 -7.20
N ILE A 102 -5.84 8.13 -6.39
CA ILE A 102 -6.33 9.43 -5.93
C ILE A 102 -5.87 10.53 -6.86
N SER A 103 -4.61 10.46 -7.29
CA SER A 103 -4.00 11.40 -8.23
C SER A 103 -2.87 10.72 -8.99
N GLU A 104 -2.64 11.14 -10.22
CA GLU A 104 -1.51 10.68 -11.01
C GLU A 104 -0.94 11.79 -11.87
N LYS A 105 0.35 11.67 -12.19
CA LYS A 105 1.04 12.45 -13.20
C LYS A 105 1.79 11.53 -14.14
N THR A 106 1.69 11.80 -15.44
CA THR A 106 2.39 11.05 -16.46
C THR A 106 3.20 12.01 -17.31
N PHE A 107 4.46 11.67 -17.54
CA PHE A 107 5.39 12.42 -18.37
C PHE A 107 5.88 11.53 -19.50
N PRO A 108 6.13 12.05 -20.70
CA PRO A 108 6.89 11.32 -21.70
C PRO A 108 8.26 10.90 -21.13
N LEU A 109 8.75 9.75 -21.56
CA LEU A 109 10.09 9.33 -21.16
C LEU A 109 11.12 10.36 -21.64
N VAL A 110 11.99 10.78 -20.73
CA VAL A 110 13.17 11.59 -21.01
C VAL A 110 14.40 10.68 -21.08
N ARG A 111 15.47 11.13 -21.73
CA ARG A 111 16.56 10.25 -22.14
C ARG A 111 17.66 10.08 -21.11
N THR A 112 17.78 10.98 -20.13
CA THR A 112 18.86 10.95 -19.17
C THR A 112 18.37 10.58 -17.77
N TYR A 113 19.23 9.91 -17.01
CA TYR A 113 18.96 9.58 -15.60
C TYR A 113 18.59 10.81 -14.76
N ASP A 114 19.34 11.90 -14.93
CA ASP A 114 19.14 13.11 -14.12
C ASP A 114 17.75 13.72 -14.36
N GLU A 115 17.32 13.82 -15.63
CA GLU A 115 15.99 14.34 -15.97
C GLU A 115 14.87 13.45 -15.48
N VAL A 116 15.05 12.11 -15.53
CA VAL A 116 14.07 11.16 -14.99
C VAL A 116 13.93 11.34 -13.50
N MET A 117 15.06 11.37 -12.78
CA MET A 117 15.07 11.49 -11.32
C MET A 117 14.55 12.84 -10.84
N GLU A 118 14.88 13.94 -11.51
CA GLU A 118 14.33 15.26 -11.23
C GLU A 118 12.79 15.25 -11.28
N LYS A 119 12.20 14.70 -12.36
CA LYS A 119 10.74 14.59 -12.48
C LYS A 119 10.13 13.72 -11.38
N ILE A 120 10.75 12.60 -11.05
CA ILE A 120 10.27 11.67 -10.02
C ILE A 120 10.31 12.36 -8.66
N ILE A 121 11.47 12.88 -8.25
CA ILE A 121 11.67 13.49 -6.93
C ILE A 121 10.75 14.70 -6.76
N PHE A 122 10.73 15.62 -7.73
CA PHE A 122 9.85 16.79 -7.69
C PHE A 122 8.37 16.42 -7.54
N THR A 123 7.93 15.37 -8.24
CA THR A 123 6.54 14.94 -8.17
C THR A 123 6.21 14.27 -6.84
N ILE A 124 7.11 13.42 -6.34
CA ILE A 124 6.97 12.77 -5.02
C ILE A 124 6.92 13.83 -3.92
N ASP A 125 7.85 14.79 -3.91
CA ASP A 125 7.89 15.86 -2.92
C ASP A 125 6.61 16.71 -2.95
N SER A 126 6.11 17.02 -4.16
CA SER A 126 4.85 17.73 -4.33
C SER A 126 3.65 16.95 -3.78
N MET A 127 3.62 15.64 -4.00
CA MET A 127 2.57 14.77 -3.45
C MET A 127 2.69 14.66 -1.92
N MET A 128 3.90 14.48 -1.39
CA MET A 128 4.14 14.44 0.05
C MET A 128 3.75 15.75 0.74
N ALA A 129 4.05 16.89 0.12
CA ALA A 129 3.67 18.19 0.65
C ALA A 129 2.15 18.41 0.67
N PHE A 130 1.45 17.93 -0.37
CA PHE A 130 -0.01 18.10 -0.50
C PHE A 130 -0.81 17.13 0.38
N TYR A 131 -0.41 15.85 0.43
CA TYR A 131 -1.14 14.79 1.15
C TYR A 131 -0.67 14.56 2.59
N GLY A 132 0.45 15.19 2.99
CA GLY A 132 1.11 14.99 4.27
C GLY A 132 2.07 13.80 4.25
N LYS A 133 3.34 14.05 4.51
CA LYS A 133 4.39 13.01 4.52
C LYS A 133 4.08 11.88 5.50
N GLU A 134 3.47 12.19 6.62
CA GLU A 134 3.06 11.25 7.67
C GLU A 134 1.96 10.28 7.22
N ASN A 135 1.23 10.61 6.17
CA ASN A 135 0.19 9.75 5.59
C ASN A 135 0.74 8.80 4.52
N ILE A 136 1.97 8.99 4.06
CA ILE A 136 2.60 8.13 3.06
C ILE A 136 3.22 6.92 3.75
N ALA A 137 2.59 5.77 3.58
CA ALA A 137 3.02 4.52 4.21
C ALA A 137 4.10 3.79 3.42
N ALA A 138 4.15 3.97 2.11
CA ALA A 138 5.09 3.28 1.25
C ALA A 138 5.32 4.03 -0.07
N LEU A 139 6.51 3.80 -0.62
CA LEU A 139 6.89 4.13 -1.99
C LEU A 139 7.21 2.84 -2.74
N ALA A 140 6.61 2.63 -3.90
CA ALA A 140 6.83 1.47 -4.73
C ALA A 140 7.37 1.89 -6.10
N PHE A 141 8.38 1.18 -6.61
CA PHE A 141 8.94 1.40 -7.93
C PHE A 141 8.67 0.19 -8.83
N ALA A 142 8.15 0.46 -10.02
CA ALA A 142 8.19 -0.44 -11.17
C ALA A 142 9.14 0.18 -12.19
N ALA A 143 10.16 -0.56 -12.57
CA ALA A 143 11.14 -0.13 -13.56
C ALA A 143 11.27 -1.20 -14.62
N GLN A 144 11.33 -0.78 -15.89
CA GLN A 144 11.66 -1.70 -16.96
C GLN A 144 13.12 -2.11 -16.87
N GLY A 145 13.42 -3.35 -17.28
CA GLY A 145 14.75 -3.91 -17.24
C GLY A 145 14.97 -4.84 -16.04
N TYR A 146 16.18 -4.90 -15.57
CA TYR A 146 16.59 -5.81 -14.51
C TYR A 146 16.60 -5.10 -13.15
N VAL A 147 15.84 -5.65 -12.21
CA VAL A 147 15.81 -5.15 -10.82
C VAL A 147 16.18 -6.28 -9.88
N ASP A 148 17.22 -6.08 -9.09
CA ASP A 148 17.52 -6.93 -7.95
C ASP A 148 16.64 -6.52 -6.78
N ILE A 149 15.63 -7.33 -6.51
CA ILE A 149 14.64 -7.06 -5.45
C ILE A 149 15.24 -7.15 -4.03
N ASN A 150 16.35 -7.88 -3.85
CA ASN A 150 16.98 -8.03 -2.53
C ASN A 150 17.71 -6.75 -2.14
N THR A 151 18.44 -6.16 -3.08
CA THR A 151 19.16 -4.90 -2.88
C THR A 151 18.29 -3.68 -3.19
N GLY A 152 17.20 -3.85 -3.95
CA GLY A 152 16.39 -2.74 -4.46
C GLY A 152 17.12 -1.91 -5.51
N THR A 153 18.00 -2.55 -6.30
CA THR A 153 18.83 -1.90 -7.31
C THR A 153 18.30 -2.18 -8.71
N SER A 154 18.03 -1.14 -9.49
CA SER A 154 17.78 -1.25 -10.93
C SER A 154 19.10 -1.27 -11.68
N THR A 155 19.39 -2.38 -12.37
CA THR A 155 20.68 -2.58 -13.03
C THR A 155 20.85 -1.68 -14.25
N CYS A 156 19.86 -1.65 -15.13
CA CYS A 156 19.85 -0.75 -16.29
C CYS A 156 18.43 -0.58 -16.85
N ILE A 157 18.21 0.58 -17.44
CA ILE A 157 17.10 0.83 -18.38
C ILE A 157 17.78 1.29 -19.68
N TYR A 158 17.65 0.52 -20.76
CA TYR A 158 18.44 0.75 -21.98
C TYR A 158 18.13 2.09 -22.66
N ASP A 159 16.90 2.57 -22.55
CA ASP A 159 16.44 3.80 -23.19
C ASP A 159 16.77 5.07 -22.39
N ILE A 160 17.42 4.92 -21.22
CA ILE A 160 17.81 6.04 -20.36
C ILE A 160 19.33 6.04 -20.21
N GLU A 161 19.96 7.08 -20.72
CA GLU A 161 21.40 7.29 -20.61
C GLU A 161 21.80 7.41 -19.11
N ASN A 162 22.90 6.78 -18.76
CA ASN A 162 23.45 6.77 -17.39
C ASN A 162 22.60 6.06 -16.33
N TRP A 163 21.51 5.37 -16.71
CA TRP A 163 20.76 4.53 -15.79
C TRP A 163 21.49 3.20 -15.58
N ARG A 164 22.38 3.17 -14.61
CA ARG A 164 23.15 1.96 -14.27
C ARG A 164 23.28 1.79 -12.77
N ASN A 165 22.91 0.61 -12.26
CA ASN A 165 23.02 0.23 -10.84
C ASN A 165 22.39 1.27 -9.90
N VAL A 166 21.21 1.76 -10.25
CA VAL A 166 20.49 2.78 -9.48
C VAL A 166 19.90 2.15 -8.22
N PRO A 167 20.30 2.58 -7.01
CA PRO A 167 19.83 2.00 -5.75
C PRO A 167 18.47 2.60 -5.38
N LEU A 168 17.39 2.20 -6.06
CA LEU A 168 16.03 2.73 -5.88
C LEU A 168 15.53 2.69 -4.43
N LYS A 169 16.02 1.73 -3.65
CA LYS A 169 15.65 1.59 -2.23
C LYS A 169 16.27 2.67 -1.31
N GLN A 170 17.27 3.38 -1.79
CA GLN A 170 18.00 4.39 -1.02
C GLN A 170 17.64 5.84 -1.40
N ILE A 171 16.85 5.99 -2.44
CA ILE A 171 16.27 7.25 -2.91
C ILE A 171 15.02 7.59 -2.11
#